data_aef070fb9db5ed1e4ea8f14b7aabcdd0
#
_entry.id   aef070fb9db5ed1e4ea8f14b7aabcdd0
#
_cell.length_a   1.000
_cell.length_b   1.000
_cell.length_c   1.000
_cell.angle_alpha   90.00
_cell.angle_beta   90.00
_cell.angle_gamma   90.00
#
_symmetry.space_group_name_H-M   'P 1'
#
loop_
_entity.id
_entity.type
_entity.pdbx_description
1 polymer ?
#
loop_
_entity_poly.entity_id
_entity_poly.type
_entity_poly.pdbx_seq_one_letter_code
_entity_poly.pdbx_strand_id
1 'polypeptide(L)'
;MSKVIKTTLVILLVVAVVVIMNLGNGLKSLVETLGPDMTQGQVSLEGAQISLMSGEGSLKGLVIGNPKGFDTEYAFSLGEISFNLATQSLGGDTIVVDSLRVMAPKIIMESGRGGNNLDKIQRNIESYLGSSDSANAPQSSAGKKIIIRDLIISGAVLEYGLLGSSTIELPLPDIHLTNIGEQGQG
;
A
#
# COMPACT_ATOMS: atom_id res chain seq x y z
N MET A 1 -0.51 13.86 -13.03
CA MET A 1 -0.66 12.44 -12.63
C MET A 1 -2.14 12.13 -12.48
N SER A 2 -2.63 11.02 -13.05
CA SER A 2 -4.05 10.68 -12.95
C SER A 2 -4.41 10.37 -11.47
N LYS A 3 -5.68 10.60 -11.09
CA LYS A 3 -6.17 10.28 -9.73
C LYS A 3 -5.86 8.83 -9.35
N VAL A 4 -5.93 7.89 -10.30
CA VAL A 4 -5.64 6.47 -10.11
C VAL A 4 -4.21 6.23 -9.62
N ILE A 5 -3.22 6.87 -10.26
CA ILE A 5 -1.81 6.74 -9.85
C ILE A 5 -1.62 7.28 -8.43
N LYS A 6 -2.24 8.41 -8.10
CA LYS A 6 -2.19 8.99 -6.73
C LYS A 6 -2.82 8.04 -5.71
N THR A 7 -4.00 7.49 -6.00
CA THR A 7 -4.71 6.56 -5.10
C THR A 7 -3.90 5.28 -4.88
N THR A 8 -3.34 4.71 -5.95
CA THR A 8 -2.48 3.53 -5.84
C THR A 8 -1.22 3.81 -5.03
N LEU A 9 -0.60 4.98 -5.24
CA LEU A 9 0.58 5.39 -4.47
C LEU A 9 0.22 5.55 -2.98
N VAL A 10 -0.95 6.10 -2.67
CA VAL A 10 -1.44 6.22 -1.28
C VAL A 10 -1.67 4.85 -0.67
N ILE A 11 -2.30 3.92 -1.37
CA ILE A 11 -2.53 2.55 -0.89
C ILE A 11 -1.18 1.86 -0.61
N LEU A 12 -0.23 1.94 -1.55
CA LEU A 12 1.10 1.37 -1.39
C LEU A 12 1.86 2.00 -0.21
N LEU A 13 1.76 3.32 -0.06
CA LEU A 13 2.41 4.04 1.03
C LEU A 13 1.81 3.66 2.38
N VAL A 14 0.48 3.52 2.47
CA VAL A 14 -0.20 3.09 3.70
C VAL A 14 0.21 1.66 4.07
N VAL A 15 0.24 0.75 3.10
CA VAL A 15 0.72 -0.63 3.34
C VAL A 15 2.16 -0.62 3.83
N ALA A 16 3.05 0.13 3.17
CA ALA A 16 4.45 0.26 3.58
C ALA A 16 4.58 0.84 5.00
N VAL A 17 3.79 1.85 5.34
CA VAL A 17 3.79 2.47 6.68
C VAL A 17 3.32 1.48 7.74
N VAL A 18 2.23 0.76 7.51
CA VAL A 18 1.71 -0.26 8.43
C VAL A 18 2.77 -1.34 8.66
N VAL A 19 3.45 -1.77 7.61
CA VAL A 19 4.56 -2.72 7.66
C VAL A 19 5.70 -2.20 8.54
N ILE A 20 6.18 -0.99 8.27
CA ILE A 20 7.33 -0.38 8.96
C ILE A 20 7.02 -0.17 10.45
N MET A 21 5.78 0.18 10.79
CA MET A 21 5.39 0.45 12.18
C MET A 21 5.20 -0.81 13.02
N ASN A 22 5.07 -1.98 12.41
CA ASN A 22 4.76 -3.24 13.09
C ASN A 22 5.85 -4.31 12.93
N LEU A 23 7.10 -3.90 12.78
CA LEU A 23 8.27 -4.75 12.52
C LEU A 23 8.56 -5.88 13.54
N GLY A 24 7.79 -5.99 14.61
CA GLY A 24 8.09 -6.93 15.71
C GLY A 24 7.21 -8.17 15.81
N ASN A 25 5.99 -8.18 15.27
CA ASN A 25 5.01 -9.23 15.55
C ASN A 25 4.23 -9.65 14.31
N GLY A 26 4.63 -10.76 13.67
CA GLY A 26 3.78 -11.47 12.74
C GLY A 26 3.16 -10.60 11.62
N LEU A 27 3.97 -9.89 10.86
CA LEU A 27 3.54 -8.92 9.85
C LEU A 27 2.44 -9.45 8.92
N LYS A 28 2.54 -10.72 8.50
CA LYS A 28 1.50 -11.34 7.69
C LYS A 28 0.15 -11.32 8.42
N SER A 29 0.13 -11.75 9.68
CA SER A 29 -1.09 -11.76 10.49
C SER A 29 -1.66 -10.35 10.68
N LEU A 30 -0.82 -9.34 10.84
CA LEU A 30 -1.23 -7.94 10.97
C LEU A 30 -1.87 -7.42 9.70
N VAL A 31 -1.26 -7.65 8.55
CA VAL A 31 -1.80 -7.24 7.24
C VAL A 31 -3.14 -7.92 6.98
N GLU A 32 -3.26 -9.22 7.27
CA GLU A 32 -4.49 -9.99 7.07
C GLU A 32 -5.58 -9.68 8.11
N THR A 33 -5.23 -9.11 9.27
CA THR A 33 -6.19 -8.71 10.30
C THR A 33 -6.65 -7.27 10.12
N LEU A 34 -5.72 -6.32 9.99
CA LEU A 34 -6.05 -4.90 9.88
C LEU A 34 -6.44 -4.48 8.46
N GLY A 35 -5.91 -5.15 7.44
CA GLY A 35 -6.20 -4.85 6.05
C GLY A 35 -7.69 -4.86 5.72
N PRO A 36 -8.45 -5.90 6.08
CA PRO A 36 -9.89 -5.94 5.87
C PRO A 36 -10.66 -4.84 6.60
N ASP A 37 -10.24 -4.49 7.82
CA ASP A 37 -10.86 -3.39 8.57
C ASP A 37 -10.64 -2.04 7.89
N MET A 38 -9.44 -1.82 7.34
CA MET A 38 -9.09 -0.59 6.65
C MET A 38 -9.71 -0.46 5.27
N THR A 39 -9.69 -1.53 4.48
CA THR A 39 -10.12 -1.51 3.07
C THR A 39 -11.57 -1.87 2.87
N GLN A 40 -12.18 -2.58 3.83
CA GLN A 40 -13.48 -3.27 3.75
C GLN A 40 -13.54 -4.30 2.60
N GLY A 41 -12.37 -4.81 2.21
CA GLY A 41 -12.18 -5.93 1.29
C GLY A 41 -11.30 -6.98 1.93
N GLN A 42 -11.28 -8.19 1.37
CA GLN A 42 -10.32 -9.20 1.82
C GLN A 42 -8.89 -8.74 1.53
N VAL A 43 -7.99 -8.95 2.48
CA VAL A 43 -6.56 -8.71 2.27
C VAL A 43 -5.80 -9.98 2.60
N SER A 44 -4.95 -10.41 1.70
CA SER A 44 -4.09 -11.58 1.87
C SER A 44 -2.64 -11.27 1.52
N LEU A 45 -1.71 -11.96 2.18
CA LEU A 45 -0.29 -11.84 1.97
C LEU A 45 0.33 -13.23 1.92
N GLU A 46 0.99 -13.56 0.82
CA GLU A 46 1.62 -14.88 0.66
C GLU A 46 2.78 -15.07 1.62
N GLY A 47 3.65 -14.07 1.74
CA GLY A 47 4.80 -14.12 2.63
C GLY A 47 5.34 -12.76 3.02
N ALA A 48 6.00 -12.72 4.18
CA ALA A 48 6.71 -11.55 4.68
C ALA A 48 8.03 -11.97 5.32
N GLN A 49 9.10 -11.25 5.02
CA GLN A 49 10.42 -11.44 5.64
C GLN A 49 10.95 -10.07 6.04
N ILE A 50 11.42 -9.96 7.27
CA ILE A 50 12.01 -8.72 7.79
C ILE A 50 13.20 -9.07 8.68
N SER A 51 14.31 -8.39 8.43
CA SER A 51 15.52 -8.42 9.26
C SER A 51 15.69 -7.07 9.96
N LEU A 52 15.45 -7.02 11.26
CA LEU A 52 15.65 -5.80 12.05
C LEU A 52 17.12 -5.40 12.15
N MET A 53 18.04 -6.36 11.99
CA MET A 53 19.47 -6.07 12.07
C MET A 53 19.99 -5.37 10.82
N SER A 54 19.59 -5.84 9.63
CA SER A 54 20.00 -5.23 8.35
C SER A 54 19.06 -4.11 7.89
N GLY A 55 17.85 -4.02 8.43
CA GLY A 55 16.81 -3.12 7.95
C GLY A 55 16.12 -3.59 6.68
N GLU A 56 16.47 -4.76 6.16
CA GLU A 56 15.91 -5.30 4.95
C GLU A 56 14.59 -6.00 5.21
N GLY A 57 13.66 -5.86 4.26
CA GLY A 57 12.41 -6.58 4.30
C GLY A 57 11.80 -6.79 2.93
N SER A 58 10.94 -7.81 2.84
CA SER A 58 10.13 -8.06 1.66
C SER A 58 8.76 -8.59 2.02
N LEU A 59 7.78 -8.25 1.16
CA LEU A 59 6.42 -8.78 1.16
C LEU A 59 6.15 -9.38 -0.20
N LYS A 60 5.55 -10.55 -0.24
CA LYS A 60 5.23 -11.26 -1.48
C LYS A 60 3.74 -11.57 -1.56
N GLY A 61 3.20 -11.47 -2.77
CA GLY A 61 1.85 -11.87 -3.08
C GLY A 61 0.79 -11.12 -2.27
N LEU A 62 0.92 -9.80 -2.12
CA LEU A 62 -0.15 -8.99 -1.51
C LEU A 62 -1.33 -8.89 -2.48
N VAL A 63 -2.52 -9.24 -2.01
CA VAL A 63 -3.78 -9.05 -2.73
C VAL A 63 -4.75 -8.27 -1.86
N ILE A 64 -5.37 -7.24 -2.42
CA ILE A 64 -6.42 -6.45 -1.79
C ILE A 64 -7.69 -6.65 -2.62
N GLY A 65 -8.64 -7.36 -2.05
CA GLY A 65 -9.95 -7.60 -2.63
C GLY A 65 -10.81 -6.34 -2.69
N ASN A 66 -11.91 -6.44 -3.41
CA ASN A 66 -12.84 -5.34 -3.53
C ASN A 66 -13.74 -5.18 -2.30
N PRO A 67 -14.10 -3.96 -1.93
CA PRO A 67 -15.21 -3.71 -1.01
C PRO A 67 -16.55 -4.12 -1.68
N LYS A 68 -17.58 -4.34 -0.86
CA LYS A 68 -18.91 -4.74 -1.35
C LYS A 68 -19.43 -3.79 -2.45
N GLY A 69 -19.96 -4.38 -3.52
CA GLY A 69 -20.59 -3.67 -4.65
C GLY A 69 -19.71 -3.56 -5.89
N PHE A 70 -18.64 -4.35 -5.95
CA PHE A 70 -17.80 -4.55 -7.12
C PHE A 70 -17.61 -6.05 -7.35
N ASP A 71 -17.46 -6.45 -8.59
CA ASP A 71 -17.53 -7.84 -9.05
C ASP A 71 -16.18 -8.40 -9.52
N THR A 72 -15.16 -7.55 -9.76
CA THR A 72 -13.83 -8.03 -10.11
C THR A 72 -13.17 -8.78 -8.95
N GLU A 73 -12.32 -9.74 -9.26
CA GLU A 73 -11.71 -10.65 -8.27
C GLU A 73 -10.98 -9.90 -7.15
N TYR A 74 -10.25 -8.84 -7.51
CA TYR A 74 -9.53 -7.98 -6.57
C TYR A 74 -9.43 -6.55 -7.12
N ALA A 75 -9.08 -5.60 -6.27
CA ALA A 75 -8.80 -4.23 -6.66
C ALA A 75 -7.32 -4.01 -6.95
N PHE A 76 -6.46 -4.71 -6.19
CA PHE A 76 -5.02 -4.55 -6.25
C PHE A 76 -4.31 -5.86 -5.95
N SER A 77 -3.25 -6.14 -6.69
CA SER A 77 -2.29 -7.18 -6.34
C SER A 77 -0.87 -6.72 -6.65
N LEU A 78 0.11 -7.34 -6.02
CA LEU A 78 1.51 -7.13 -6.37
C LEU A 78 2.32 -8.40 -6.19
N GLY A 79 3.35 -8.58 -7.02
CA GLY A 79 4.26 -9.70 -6.93
C GLY A 79 5.15 -9.59 -5.69
N GLU A 80 5.90 -8.50 -5.58
CA GLU A 80 6.82 -8.28 -4.46
C GLU A 80 7.00 -6.79 -4.14
N ILE A 81 7.06 -6.47 -2.85
CA ILE A 81 7.68 -5.24 -2.34
C ILE A 81 8.94 -5.64 -1.60
N SER A 82 10.06 -4.99 -1.90
CA SER A 82 11.28 -5.07 -1.09
C SER A 82 11.71 -3.68 -0.64
N PHE A 83 12.23 -3.60 0.58
CA PHE A 83 12.65 -2.32 1.15
C PHE A 83 13.92 -2.49 1.98
N ASN A 84 14.65 -1.38 2.12
CA ASN A 84 15.77 -1.25 3.05
C ASN A 84 15.56 0.00 3.91
N LEU A 85 15.59 -0.18 5.22
CA LEU A 85 15.41 0.88 6.20
C LEU A 85 16.77 1.28 6.78
N ALA A 86 17.03 2.56 6.90
CA ALA A 86 18.13 3.07 7.71
C ALA A 86 17.84 2.74 9.19
N THR A 87 18.36 1.63 9.70
CA THR A 87 18.04 1.10 11.04
C THR A 87 18.28 2.11 12.16
N GLN A 88 19.25 2.99 12.00
CA GLN A 88 19.52 4.09 12.93
C GLN A 88 18.39 5.12 13.02
N SER A 89 17.50 5.18 12.01
CA SER A 89 16.36 6.11 11.99
C SER A 89 15.14 5.60 12.75
N LEU A 90 15.07 4.29 13.04
CA LEU A 90 13.87 3.66 13.61
C LEU A 90 13.51 4.17 15.01
N GLY A 91 14.50 4.63 15.78
CA GLY A 91 14.29 5.22 17.12
C GLY A 91 13.97 6.71 17.12
N GLY A 92 14.05 7.40 15.97
CA GLY A 92 13.86 8.85 15.85
C GLY A 92 12.44 9.26 15.43
N ASP A 93 12.26 10.57 15.24
CA ASP A 93 11.01 11.16 14.74
C ASP A 93 10.87 11.06 13.21
N THR A 94 11.93 10.69 12.53
CA THR A 94 11.96 10.50 11.08
C THR A 94 12.43 9.09 10.76
N ILE A 95 11.60 8.32 10.07
CA ILE A 95 11.95 7.00 9.53
C ILE A 95 12.47 7.19 8.11
N VAL A 96 13.66 6.67 7.85
CA VAL A 96 14.29 6.75 6.53
C VAL A 96 14.25 5.38 5.86
N VAL A 97 13.64 5.34 4.68
CA VAL A 97 13.64 4.20 3.76
C VAL A 97 14.69 4.48 2.69
N ASP A 98 15.80 3.77 2.72
CA ASP A 98 16.89 3.96 1.76
C ASP A 98 16.48 3.51 0.36
N SER A 99 15.75 2.40 0.27
CA SER A 99 15.18 1.93 -1.00
C SER A 99 13.83 1.26 -0.79
N LEU A 100 12.92 1.46 -1.74
CA LEU A 100 11.62 0.80 -1.83
C LEU A 100 11.39 0.37 -3.29
N ARG A 101 11.29 -0.92 -3.52
CA ARG A 101 11.07 -1.51 -4.85
C ARG A 101 9.74 -2.24 -4.86
N VAL A 102 8.89 -1.90 -5.82
CA VAL A 102 7.57 -2.49 -6.03
C VAL A 102 7.58 -3.16 -7.41
N MET A 103 7.36 -4.47 -7.43
CA MET A 103 7.43 -5.27 -8.65
C MET A 103 6.06 -5.82 -9.03
N ALA A 104 5.75 -5.66 -10.32
CA ALA A 104 4.53 -6.16 -10.95
C ALA A 104 3.23 -5.82 -10.18
N PRO A 105 3.01 -4.56 -9.79
CA PRO A 105 1.73 -4.19 -9.21
C PRO A 105 0.65 -4.21 -10.30
N LYS A 106 -0.47 -4.86 -10.00
CA LYS A 106 -1.63 -4.94 -10.88
C LYS A 106 -2.80 -4.23 -10.19
N ILE A 107 -3.42 -3.33 -10.90
CA ILE A 107 -4.51 -2.50 -10.40
C ILE A 107 -5.72 -2.76 -11.27
N ILE A 108 -6.85 -3.15 -10.69
CA ILE A 108 -8.11 -3.29 -11.40
C ILE A 108 -9.04 -2.17 -10.97
N MET A 109 -9.33 -1.26 -11.88
CA MET A 109 -10.30 -0.20 -11.66
C MET A 109 -11.65 -0.61 -12.21
N GLU A 110 -12.63 -0.75 -11.34
CA GLU A 110 -14.01 -1.08 -11.68
C GLU A 110 -14.94 0.06 -11.32
N SER A 111 -15.81 0.44 -12.27
CA SER A 111 -16.84 1.45 -12.04
C SER A 111 -18.10 0.82 -11.45
N GLY A 112 -18.60 1.38 -10.35
CA GLY A 112 -19.81 0.93 -9.67
C GLY A 112 -20.75 2.09 -9.34
N ARG A 113 -21.86 1.79 -8.66
CA ARG A 113 -22.79 2.80 -8.17
C ARG A 113 -22.13 3.64 -7.08
N GLY A 114 -21.85 4.91 -7.38
CA GLY A 114 -21.24 5.85 -6.42
C GLY A 114 -19.73 6.02 -6.55
N GLY A 115 -19.13 5.63 -7.68
CA GLY A 115 -17.72 5.79 -7.99
C GLY A 115 -17.03 4.50 -8.36
N ASN A 116 -15.73 4.48 -8.33
CA ASN A 116 -14.94 3.28 -8.58
C ASN A 116 -14.49 2.60 -7.28
N ASN A 117 -14.05 1.34 -7.40
CA ASN A 117 -13.58 0.52 -6.28
C ASN A 117 -12.37 1.16 -5.56
N LEU A 118 -11.42 1.73 -6.29
CA LEU A 118 -10.21 2.32 -5.72
C LEU A 118 -10.54 3.57 -4.87
N ASP A 119 -11.41 4.44 -5.37
CA ASP A 119 -11.88 5.60 -4.59
C ASP A 119 -12.63 5.16 -3.32
N LYS A 120 -13.35 4.03 -3.38
CA LYS A 120 -14.03 3.49 -2.21
C LYS A 120 -13.06 2.95 -1.18
N ILE A 121 -12.04 2.21 -1.63
CA ILE A 121 -10.95 1.74 -0.76
C ILE A 121 -10.23 2.93 -0.11
N GLN A 122 -9.91 3.95 -0.89
CA GLN A 122 -9.26 5.16 -0.35
C GLN A 122 -10.10 5.81 0.76
N ARG A 123 -11.39 6.03 0.53
CA ARG A 123 -12.30 6.60 1.53
C ARG A 123 -12.41 5.73 2.80
N ASN A 124 -12.41 4.40 2.64
CA ASN A 124 -12.44 3.48 3.78
C ASN A 124 -11.18 3.63 4.64
N ILE A 125 -10.00 3.68 4.00
CA ILE A 125 -8.71 3.89 4.68
C ILE A 125 -8.69 5.24 5.38
N GLU A 126 -9.08 6.32 4.71
CA GLU A 126 -9.14 7.67 5.29
C GLU A 126 -10.09 7.72 6.50
N SER A 127 -11.24 7.05 6.39
CA SER A 127 -12.21 6.97 7.51
C SER A 127 -11.65 6.17 8.68
N TYR A 128 -10.94 5.07 8.42
CA TYR A 128 -10.30 4.27 9.46
C TYR A 128 -9.22 5.06 10.20
N LEU A 129 -8.37 5.77 9.46
CA LEU A 129 -7.29 6.60 10.03
C LEU A 129 -7.83 7.85 10.75
N GLY A 130 -8.95 8.41 10.28
CA GLY A 130 -9.60 9.59 10.88
C GLY A 130 -10.43 9.28 12.13
N SER A 131 -10.87 8.02 12.31
CA SER A 131 -11.62 7.56 13.48
C SER A 131 -10.68 7.06 14.61
N SER A 132 -9.78 7.92 15.07
CA SER A 132 -8.73 7.62 16.07
C SER A 132 -9.24 7.15 17.45
N ASP A 133 -10.54 6.90 17.62
CA ASP A 133 -11.14 6.31 18.81
C ASP A 133 -11.24 4.77 18.76
N SER A 134 -10.77 4.13 17.69
CA SER A 134 -10.75 2.67 17.60
C SER A 134 -9.63 2.12 18.48
N ALA A 135 -10.00 1.46 19.58
CA ALA A 135 -9.11 0.87 20.56
C ALA A 135 -8.09 -0.17 20.01
N ASN A 136 -8.16 -0.47 18.72
CA ASN A 136 -7.26 -1.36 17.97
C ASN A 136 -6.52 -0.66 16.82
N ALA A 137 -6.69 0.66 16.61
CA ALA A 137 -5.79 1.36 15.71
C ALA A 137 -4.37 1.25 16.32
N PRO A 138 -3.35 0.83 15.52
CA PRO A 138 -1.97 0.95 16.00
C PRO A 138 -1.85 2.40 16.46
N GLN A 139 -1.46 2.62 17.73
CA GLN A 139 -1.26 3.97 18.25
C GLN A 139 -0.42 4.68 17.21
N SER A 140 -1.09 5.49 16.41
CA SER A 140 -0.43 6.24 15.37
C SER A 140 0.71 6.95 16.07
N SER A 141 1.93 6.65 15.68
CA SER A 141 3.03 7.54 15.92
C SER A 141 2.64 8.84 15.19
N ALA A 142 1.67 9.55 15.81
CA ALA A 142 1.18 10.81 15.33
C ALA A 142 2.42 11.71 15.20
N GLY A 143 2.90 11.87 13.97
CA GLY A 143 3.95 12.77 13.65
C GLY A 143 5.30 12.20 13.23
N LYS A 144 5.52 10.87 13.13
CA LYS A 144 6.79 10.40 12.54
C LYS A 144 6.84 10.75 11.04
N LYS A 145 7.84 11.51 10.66
CA LYS A 145 8.12 11.83 9.27
C LYS A 145 8.69 10.60 8.56
N ILE A 146 8.28 10.35 7.33
CA ILE A 146 8.83 9.29 6.49
C ILE A 146 9.55 9.92 5.31
N ILE A 147 10.79 9.49 5.09
CA ILE A 147 11.59 9.84 3.92
C ILE A 147 11.87 8.58 3.14
N ILE A 148 11.56 8.59 1.84
CA ILE A 148 11.93 7.51 0.92
C ILE A 148 12.94 8.06 -0.06
N ARG A 149 14.21 7.59 0.02
CA ARG A 149 15.30 8.09 -0.81
C ARG A 149 15.21 7.62 -2.24
N ASP A 150 14.84 6.35 -2.42
CA ASP A 150 14.77 5.72 -3.74
C ASP A 150 13.53 4.84 -3.83
N LEU A 151 12.56 5.21 -4.69
CA LEU A 151 11.35 4.44 -4.97
C LEU A 151 11.36 4.02 -6.44
N ILE A 152 11.32 2.70 -6.68
CA ILE A 152 11.18 2.14 -8.02
C ILE A 152 9.91 1.30 -8.06
N ILE A 153 9.05 1.56 -9.05
CA ILE A 153 7.89 0.74 -9.37
C ILE A 153 8.05 0.25 -10.80
N SER A 154 8.10 -1.06 -11.00
CA SER A 154 8.33 -1.66 -12.31
C SER A 154 7.30 -2.73 -12.64
N GLY A 155 7.01 -2.88 -13.95
CA GLY A 155 6.07 -3.87 -14.45
C GLY A 155 4.62 -3.63 -14.01
N ALA A 156 4.24 -2.39 -13.77
CA ALA A 156 2.88 -2.03 -13.35
C ALA A 156 1.87 -2.20 -14.48
N VAL A 157 0.69 -2.77 -14.17
CA VAL A 157 -0.43 -2.93 -15.09
C VAL A 157 -1.69 -2.34 -14.49
N LEU A 158 -2.36 -1.49 -15.26
CA LEU A 158 -3.71 -1.01 -14.95
C LEU A 158 -4.72 -1.79 -15.80
N GLU A 159 -5.67 -2.43 -15.16
CA GLU A 159 -6.84 -3.01 -15.82
C GLU A 159 -8.06 -2.14 -15.58
N TYR A 160 -8.84 -1.94 -16.61
CA TYR A 160 -10.14 -1.29 -16.51
C TYR A 160 -11.24 -2.31 -16.72
N GLY A 161 -12.01 -2.58 -15.66
CA GLY A 161 -13.17 -3.47 -15.71
C GLY A 161 -14.34 -2.79 -16.41
N LEU A 162 -14.77 -3.38 -17.52
CA LEU A 162 -15.99 -3.04 -18.21
C LEU A 162 -17.11 -3.95 -17.70
N LEU A 163 -18.37 -3.48 -17.76
CA LEU A 163 -19.55 -4.28 -17.43
C LEU A 163 -19.53 -5.60 -18.22
N GLY A 164 -19.50 -6.74 -17.54
CA GLY A 164 -19.58 -8.07 -18.15
C GLY A 164 -18.25 -8.82 -18.29
N SER A 165 -17.33 -8.70 -17.36
CA SER A 165 -16.09 -9.52 -17.26
C SER A 165 -15.02 -9.25 -18.32
N SER A 166 -15.15 -8.22 -19.15
CA SER A 166 -14.08 -7.79 -20.05
C SER A 166 -13.23 -6.73 -19.36
N THR A 167 -11.91 -6.92 -19.41
CA THR A 167 -10.95 -5.92 -18.93
C THR A 167 -10.09 -5.42 -20.08
N ILE A 168 -9.69 -4.17 -20.02
CA ILE A 168 -8.67 -3.58 -20.89
C ILE A 168 -7.41 -3.44 -20.04
N GLU A 169 -6.33 -4.09 -20.45
CA GLU A 169 -5.03 -3.99 -19.83
C GLU A 169 -4.23 -2.84 -20.42
N LEU A 170 -3.67 -2.00 -19.56
CA LEU A 170 -2.79 -0.91 -19.91
C LEU A 170 -1.48 -1.06 -19.12
N PRO A 171 -0.38 -1.47 -19.76
CA PRO A 171 0.91 -1.46 -19.10
C PRO A 171 1.34 -0.02 -18.80
N LEU A 172 1.81 0.23 -17.59
CA LEU A 172 2.30 1.52 -17.14
C LEU A 172 3.83 1.56 -17.27
N PRO A 173 4.41 2.73 -17.60
CA PRO A 173 5.85 2.89 -17.58
C PRO A 173 6.41 2.71 -16.16
N ASP A 174 7.65 2.29 -16.08
CA ASP A 174 8.36 2.24 -14.82
C ASP A 174 8.45 3.65 -14.19
N ILE A 175 8.28 3.70 -12.88
CA ILE A 175 8.33 4.93 -12.10
C ILE A 175 9.57 4.88 -11.21
N HIS A 176 10.38 5.94 -11.29
CA HIS A 176 11.52 6.13 -10.41
C HIS A 176 11.40 7.51 -9.76
N LEU A 177 11.25 7.54 -8.45
CA LEU A 177 11.16 8.76 -7.64
C LEU A 177 12.23 8.74 -6.56
N THR A 178 12.81 9.92 -6.28
CA THR A 178 13.84 10.06 -5.27
C THR A 178 13.46 11.14 -4.25
N ASN A 179 13.98 10.98 -3.03
CA ASN A 179 13.88 11.98 -1.95
C ASN A 179 12.44 12.40 -1.61
N ILE A 180 11.52 11.43 -1.60
CA ILE A 180 10.12 11.66 -1.22
C ILE A 180 10.06 11.99 0.27
N GLY A 181 9.44 13.11 0.61
CA GLY A 181 9.26 13.56 2.00
C GLY A 181 10.46 14.34 2.58
N GLU A 182 11.55 14.57 1.85
CA GLU A 182 12.70 15.34 2.37
C GLU A 182 12.40 16.83 2.53
N GLN A 183 11.61 17.43 1.65
CA GLN A 183 11.17 18.82 1.77
C GLN A 183 9.68 18.90 1.48
N GLY A 184 8.92 19.56 2.34
CA GLY A 184 7.48 19.69 2.25
C GLY A 184 6.99 20.18 0.89
N GLN A 185 6.92 19.26 -0.05
CA GLN A 185 6.14 19.40 -1.27
C GLN A 185 4.97 18.42 -1.14
N GLY A 186 3.90 18.96 -0.57
CA GLY A 186 2.57 18.39 -0.58
C GLY A 186 1.84 18.78 -1.85
#